data_a02466b1f3d5656b10360c87a24e00e4
#
_entry.id   a02466b1f3d5656b10360c87a24e00e4
#
_cell.length_a   1.000
_cell.length_b   1.000
_cell.length_c   1.000
_cell.angle_alpha   90.00
_cell.angle_beta   90.00
_cell.angle_gamma   90.00
#
_symmetry.space_group_name_H-M   'P 1'
#
loop_
_entity.id
_entity.type
_entity.pdbx_description
1 polymer ?
#
loop_
_entity_poly.entity_id
_entity_poly.type
_entity_poly.pdbx_seq_one_letter_code
_entity_poly.pdbx_strand_id
1 'polypeptide(L)'
;IRRQRQMCIRDSGFKTIFPIPLAESCAWDAELAERSASIAAAEASAVGVNWTFAPMVDISRDARWGRVMEGSGEDPYLGSLLSAARVRGFQGEKPEDLMRLDKMLACAKHFCAYGAAEAGRDYNTTDVSERSLRDIYFPPFKAAKDAGVATFMTAFNEISGVPCTSSKFLYQDVLRDEWRFNGFVVTDYTAINELVPHGVARDEAHAAELAANAGIEMDMTGGVFHAHLLQAVKEGKVNEETIDNAVRRILEMKFLLGIMDDPYRYLNEEREKATIMKPEFLEAARDAARKSVVLLKNENDFFPIQPSERKTVALIGPMVKERNSVNGGWGGRGDRQRSVTLFEGLEKKYGNSNVRFLYAEGCDLRKPGTAGFAQAVSVARQADVILVAAGEDQNWSAEAACRTDITLPASQRDLLKELKKTGKPIGLVLMNGRPLELTWEDENMDAILEAWYPGTMGGHAIADVIAGDYNPAGKLTMSFPRSVGQLPLYYNHKNTGRPLPPDNPKMDYKSSYIDCPNSPLYPFGYGLSYTSFEVDNLKLDKEELKKGETLTVTVDVANIGKVGGEEVVQLYIRDLVGSVTRPVKELKGFQKLYLKAGEKKSLTFVLTEEDLAFCGADMKMQVEPGAVSYTHLRA
;
A
#
# COMPACT_ATOMS: atom_id res chain seq x y z
N ILE A 1 17.02 24.20 -14.13
CA ILE A 1 17.14 23.39 -12.90
C ILE A 1 17.18 21.94 -13.32
N ARG A 2 18.30 21.28 -13.01
CA ARG A 2 18.64 19.96 -13.52
C ARG A 2 17.58 18.92 -13.18
N ARG A 3 17.28 18.08 -14.17
CA ARG A 3 16.50 16.86 -14.09
C ARG A 3 16.69 16.17 -12.74
N GLN A 4 15.61 15.98 -12.00
CA GLN A 4 15.40 14.84 -11.15
C GLN A 4 16.09 14.75 -9.81
N ARG A 5 15.74 15.60 -8.91
CA ARG A 5 16.07 15.30 -7.52
C ARG A 5 15.14 14.24 -6.88
N GLN A 6 13.99 13.99 -7.44
CA GLN A 6 13.17 12.82 -7.11
C GLN A 6 13.88 11.50 -7.42
N MET A 7 14.54 11.44 -8.56
CA MET A 7 15.39 10.30 -8.92
C MET A 7 16.70 10.30 -8.13
N CYS A 8 17.06 11.38 -7.43
CA CYS A 8 18.26 11.44 -6.61
C CYS A 8 18.21 10.56 -5.36
N ILE A 9 17.03 10.29 -4.79
CA ILE A 9 16.91 9.26 -3.74
C ILE A 9 17.27 7.90 -4.32
N ARG A 10 16.87 7.63 -5.57
CA ARG A 10 17.25 6.42 -6.31
C ARG A 10 18.74 6.37 -6.65
N ASP A 11 19.36 7.52 -6.88
CA ASP A 11 20.72 7.64 -7.39
C ASP A 11 21.77 7.97 -6.32
N SER A 12 21.35 8.36 -5.11
CA SER A 12 22.22 8.84 -4.04
C SER A 12 22.88 7.74 -3.18
N GLY A 13 22.92 6.49 -3.67
CA GLY A 13 23.59 5.39 -2.97
C GLY A 13 22.70 4.67 -1.95
N PHE A 14 23.35 3.95 -1.04
CA PHE A 14 22.71 3.00 -0.12
C PHE A 14 21.81 3.68 0.88
N LYS A 15 20.56 3.20 0.98
CA LYS A 15 19.59 3.62 1.99
C LYS A 15 18.94 2.39 2.60
N THR A 16 18.37 2.56 3.77
CA THR A 16 17.49 1.56 4.37
C THR A 16 16.22 1.48 3.54
N ILE A 17 15.95 0.30 2.95
CA ILE A 17 14.71 0.07 2.22
C ILE A 17 13.76 -0.68 3.14
N PHE A 18 12.64 -0.04 3.43
CA PHE A 18 11.52 -0.63 4.15
C PHE A 18 10.71 -1.55 3.24
N PRO A 19 9.80 -2.38 3.78
CA PRO A 19 8.80 -3.07 2.96
C PRO A 19 8.08 -2.09 2.04
N ILE A 20 7.60 -2.57 0.90
CA ILE A 20 6.77 -1.74 0.02
C ILE A 20 5.56 -1.20 0.79
N PRO A 21 5.02 -0.01 0.43
CA PRO A 21 3.91 0.60 1.17
C PRO A 21 2.67 -0.29 1.32
N LEU A 22 2.34 -1.12 0.33
CA LEU A 22 1.26 -2.11 0.44
C LEU A 22 1.53 -3.12 1.57
N ALA A 23 2.77 -3.63 1.67
CA ALA A 23 3.19 -4.53 2.74
C ALA A 23 3.13 -3.85 4.10
N GLU A 24 3.76 -2.67 4.22
CA GLU A 24 3.77 -1.88 5.46
C GLU A 24 2.35 -1.62 5.97
N SER A 25 1.40 -1.36 5.06
CA SER A 25 0.00 -1.14 5.39
C SER A 25 -0.65 -2.37 6.04
N CYS A 26 -0.21 -3.59 5.70
CA CYS A 26 -0.67 -4.82 6.33
C CYS A 26 -0.30 -4.94 7.82
N ALA A 27 0.61 -4.11 8.31
CA ALA A 27 0.89 -4.02 9.74
C ALA A 27 -0.25 -3.35 10.53
N TRP A 28 -1.15 -2.60 9.90
CA TRP A 28 -2.23 -1.82 10.53
C TRP A 28 -1.70 -0.96 11.69
N ASP A 29 -0.61 -0.24 11.43
CA ASP A 29 0.15 0.50 12.42
C ASP A 29 0.58 1.86 11.83
N ALA A 30 -0.16 2.92 12.18
CA ALA A 30 0.12 4.26 11.69
C ALA A 30 1.44 4.84 12.25
N GLU A 31 1.81 4.46 13.47
CA GLU A 31 3.09 4.91 14.08
C GLU A 31 4.27 4.28 13.34
N LEU A 32 4.14 3.02 12.91
CA LEU A 32 5.13 2.35 12.07
C LEU A 32 5.31 3.09 10.73
N ALA A 33 4.21 3.45 10.06
CA ALA A 33 4.23 4.17 8.79
C ALA A 33 4.84 5.59 8.94
N GLU A 34 4.56 6.28 10.04
CA GLU A 34 5.18 7.56 10.36
C GLU A 34 6.68 7.43 10.62
N ARG A 35 7.08 6.41 11.39
CA ARG A 35 8.48 6.12 11.71
C ARG A 35 9.28 5.77 10.46
N SER A 36 8.77 4.92 9.57
CA SER A 36 9.47 4.56 8.33
C SER A 36 9.66 5.76 7.41
N ALA A 37 8.64 6.60 7.26
CA ALA A 37 8.72 7.85 6.51
C ALA A 37 9.71 8.84 7.14
N SER A 38 9.75 8.94 8.48
CA SER A 38 10.72 9.79 9.20
C SER A 38 12.17 9.32 9.00
N ILE A 39 12.42 8.00 9.00
CA ILE A 39 13.74 7.44 8.73
C ILE A 39 14.14 7.71 7.27
N ALA A 40 13.21 7.51 6.33
CA ALA A 40 13.45 7.82 4.93
C ALA A 40 13.78 9.31 4.71
N ALA A 41 13.07 10.22 5.39
CA ALA A 41 13.36 11.65 5.38
C ALA A 41 14.77 11.95 5.93
N ALA A 42 15.13 11.36 7.06
CA ALA A 42 16.45 11.57 7.69
C ALA A 42 17.58 11.12 6.78
N GLU A 43 17.51 9.93 6.17
CA GLU A 43 18.52 9.43 5.26
C GLU A 43 18.59 10.21 3.94
N ALA A 44 17.43 10.62 3.39
CA ALA A 44 17.39 11.39 2.15
C ALA A 44 17.89 12.83 2.34
N SER A 45 17.49 13.48 3.43
CA SER A 45 17.96 14.84 3.75
C SER A 45 19.45 14.88 4.09
N ALA A 46 20.00 13.79 4.65
CA ALA A 46 21.44 13.68 4.93
C ALA A 46 22.31 13.75 3.66
N VAL A 47 21.75 13.40 2.50
CA VAL A 47 22.41 13.52 1.18
C VAL A 47 21.93 14.73 0.37
N GLY A 48 21.28 15.69 1.02
CA GLY A 48 20.87 16.96 0.41
C GLY A 48 19.53 16.95 -0.30
N VAL A 49 18.73 15.87 -0.20
CA VAL A 49 17.35 15.84 -0.73
C VAL A 49 16.42 16.55 0.27
N ASN A 50 15.63 17.50 -0.20
CA ASN A 50 14.75 18.31 0.64
C ASN A 50 13.28 18.27 0.20
N TRP A 51 12.95 17.47 -0.79
CA TRP A 51 11.59 17.23 -1.29
C TRP A 51 11.48 15.84 -1.87
N THR A 52 10.50 15.07 -1.42
CA THR A 52 10.20 13.73 -1.94
C THR A 52 8.86 13.71 -2.67
N PHE A 53 8.70 12.80 -3.64
CA PHE A 53 7.44 12.55 -4.34
C PHE A 53 6.75 11.31 -3.71
N ALA A 54 6.55 11.41 -2.41
CA ALA A 54 5.86 10.47 -1.55
C ALA A 54 5.10 11.25 -0.46
N PRO A 55 4.00 10.69 0.09
CA PRO A 55 3.46 9.36 -0.14
C PRO A 55 2.61 9.25 -1.41
N MET A 56 2.55 8.05 -2.00
CA MET A 56 1.51 7.67 -2.93
C MET A 56 0.28 7.23 -2.11
N VAL A 57 -0.85 7.86 -2.36
CA VAL A 57 -2.07 7.72 -1.55
C VAL A 57 -3.29 7.27 -2.36
N ASP A 58 -3.07 6.83 -3.59
CA ASP A 58 -4.13 6.28 -4.44
C ASP A 58 -4.76 5.04 -3.81
N ILE A 59 -6.08 4.98 -3.81
CA ILE A 59 -6.84 3.78 -3.50
C ILE A 59 -6.84 2.87 -4.72
N SER A 60 -6.49 1.60 -4.51
CA SER A 60 -6.34 0.60 -5.58
C SER A 60 -7.27 -0.58 -5.34
N ARG A 61 -8.07 -0.94 -6.37
CA ARG A 61 -9.06 -2.02 -6.32
C ARG A 61 -8.87 -3.07 -7.40
N ASP A 62 -7.87 -2.88 -8.23
CA ASP A 62 -7.52 -3.79 -9.32
C ASP A 62 -6.06 -4.23 -9.20
N ALA A 63 -5.85 -5.49 -8.81
CA ALA A 63 -4.53 -6.07 -8.61
C ALA A 63 -3.70 -6.20 -9.89
N ARG A 64 -4.31 -6.00 -11.07
CA ARG A 64 -3.58 -5.97 -12.35
C ARG A 64 -2.71 -4.72 -12.48
N TRP A 65 -3.07 -3.62 -11.79
CA TRP A 65 -2.27 -2.40 -11.80
C TRP A 65 -0.95 -2.60 -11.07
N GLY A 66 0.18 -2.32 -11.74
CA GLY A 66 1.51 -2.55 -11.17
C GLY A 66 1.83 -1.67 -9.96
N ARG A 67 1.24 -0.48 -9.90
CA ARG A 67 1.48 0.50 -8.85
C ARG A 67 0.69 0.25 -7.55
N VAL A 68 -0.12 -0.79 -7.47
CA VAL A 68 -0.77 -1.19 -6.19
C VAL A 68 0.25 -1.35 -5.06
N MET A 69 1.48 -1.73 -5.38
CA MET A 69 2.58 -1.86 -4.42
C MET A 69 2.94 -0.56 -3.70
N GLU A 70 2.64 0.61 -4.29
CA GLU A 70 3.04 1.92 -3.79
C GLU A 70 2.03 2.51 -2.79
N GLY A 71 0.78 2.01 -2.77
CA GLY A 71 -0.33 2.53 -1.98
C GLY A 71 -0.62 1.75 -0.70
N SER A 72 -1.75 2.07 -0.09
CA SER A 72 -2.21 1.44 1.16
C SER A 72 -3.35 0.43 0.96
N GLY A 73 -3.64 0.05 -0.29
CA GLY A 73 -4.68 -0.93 -0.64
C GLY A 73 -6.01 -0.31 -1.04
N GLU A 74 -7.13 -0.98 -0.71
CA GLU A 74 -8.46 -0.71 -1.27
C GLU A 74 -9.37 0.15 -0.41
N ASP A 75 -8.99 0.39 0.87
CA ASP A 75 -9.86 1.04 1.86
C ASP A 75 -9.52 2.52 2.07
N PRO A 76 -10.51 3.44 1.92
CA PRO A 76 -10.27 4.86 2.08
C PRO A 76 -10.00 5.29 3.53
N TYR A 77 -10.55 4.62 4.55
CA TYR A 77 -10.32 4.95 5.96
C TYR A 77 -8.89 4.62 6.38
N LEU A 78 -8.44 3.38 6.17
CA LEU A 78 -7.08 2.96 6.47
C LEU A 78 -6.08 3.76 5.62
N GLY A 79 -6.36 3.95 4.33
CA GLY A 79 -5.56 4.76 3.43
C GLY A 79 -5.40 6.19 3.92
N SER A 80 -6.44 6.81 4.49
CA SER A 80 -6.40 8.16 5.07
C SER A 80 -5.49 8.23 6.29
N LEU A 81 -5.62 7.29 7.22
CA LEU A 81 -4.78 7.24 8.43
C LEU A 81 -3.29 7.10 8.09
N LEU A 82 -2.97 6.17 7.19
CA LEU A 82 -1.58 5.92 6.77
C LEU A 82 -1.01 7.06 5.93
N SER A 83 -1.84 7.71 5.10
CA SER A 83 -1.47 8.90 4.34
C SER A 83 -1.03 10.04 5.26
N ALA A 84 -1.86 10.38 6.26
CA ALA A 84 -1.55 11.41 7.25
C ALA A 84 -0.28 11.08 8.06
N ALA A 85 -0.13 9.83 8.49
CA ALA A 85 1.05 9.37 9.22
C ALA A 85 2.34 9.52 8.40
N ARG A 86 2.33 9.10 7.14
CA ARG A 86 3.50 9.26 6.25
C ARG A 86 3.85 10.72 6.00
N VAL A 87 2.86 11.60 5.83
CA VAL A 87 3.11 13.05 5.71
C VAL A 87 3.81 13.59 6.95
N ARG A 88 3.30 13.29 8.16
CA ARG A 88 3.96 13.69 9.42
C ARG A 88 5.37 13.10 9.54
N GLY A 89 5.56 11.87 9.13
CA GLY A 89 6.88 11.25 9.09
C GLY A 89 7.87 12.04 8.25
N PHE A 90 7.52 12.44 7.03
CA PHE A 90 8.38 13.20 6.15
C PHE A 90 8.58 14.64 6.63
N GLN A 91 7.53 15.34 7.08
CA GLN A 91 7.52 16.78 7.31
C GLN A 91 7.60 17.19 8.79
N GLY A 92 7.16 16.33 9.71
CA GLY A 92 6.86 16.69 11.10
C GLY A 92 5.38 17.01 11.29
N GLU A 93 5.00 17.38 12.49
CA GLU A 93 3.62 17.69 12.88
C GLU A 93 3.24 19.15 12.61
N LYS A 94 4.23 20.06 12.60
CA LYS A 94 4.05 21.51 12.48
C LYS A 94 4.85 22.04 11.30
N PRO A 95 4.42 23.14 10.67
CA PRO A 95 5.16 23.77 9.58
C PRO A 95 6.62 24.10 9.93
N GLU A 96 6.89 24.47 11.18
CA GLU A 96 8.23 24.81 11.67
C GLU A 96 9.17 23.61 11.70
N ASP A 97 8.65 22.38 11.76
CA ASP A 97 9.46 21.16 11.71
C ASP A 97 10.21 21.00 10.39
N LEU A 98 9.75 21.64 9.30
CA LEU A 98 10.45 21.67 8.02
C LEU A 98 11.81 22.38 8.09
N MET A 99 12.05 23.20 9.12
CA MET A 99 13.38 23.76 9.40
C MET A 99 14.37 22.74 9.93
N ARG A 100 13.94 21.57 10.34
CA ARG A 100 14.83 20.51 10.83
C ARG A 100 15.59 19.86 9.67
N LEU A 101 16.83 19.44 9.93
CA LEU A 101 17.69 18.82 8.92
C LEU A 101 17.36 17.35 8.62
N ASP A 102 16.46 16.74 9.38
CA ASP A 102 15.98 15.36 9.20
C ASP A 102 14.57 15.29 8.60
N LYS A 103 14.03 16.44 8.14
CA LYS A 103 12.72 16.56 7.51
C LYS A 103 12.83 17.08 6.08
N MET A 104 11.76 16.88 5.29
CA MET A 104 11.69 17.27 3.89
C MET A 104 10.23 17.46 3.46
N LEU A 105 10.00 18.20 2.37
CA LEU A 105 8.66 18.32 1.80
C LEU A 105 8.14 16.95 1.33
N ALA A 106 6.90 16.64 1.67
CA ALA A 106 6.14 15.52 1.14
C ALA A 106 5.30 15.93 -0.08
N CYS A 107 4.90 14.96 -0.87
CA CYS A 107 4.04 15.14 -2.04
C CYS A 107 2.98 14.04 -2.09
N ALA A 108 1.73 14.38 -1.84
CA ALA A 108 0.63 13.43 -2.00
C ALA A 108 0.35 13.22 -3.49
N LYS A 109 0.36 11.97 -3.94
CA LYS A 109 0.22 11.61 -5.36
C LYS A 109 -0.61 10.34 -5.52
N HIS A 110 -1.25 10.15 -6.69
CA HIS A 110 -1.38 11.06 -7.83
C HIS A 110 -2.80 11.64 -7.83
N PHE A 111 -2.97 12.93 -7.78
CA PHE A 111 -4.29 13.57 -7.63
C PHE A 111 -5.01 13.69 -8.98
N CYS A 112 -6.03 12.81 -9.25
CA CYS A 112 -6.53 11.78 -8.36
C CYS A 112 -7.10 10.58 -9.13
N ALA A 113 -7.52 9.57 -8.35
CA ALA A 113 -8.20 8.36 -8.82
C ALA A 113 -7.40 7.51 -9.82
N TYR A 114 -6.07 7.64 -9.85
CA TYR A 114 -5.21 6.89 -10.77
C TYR A 114 -5.28 5.37 -10.53
N GLY A 115 -5.51 4.94 -9.28
CA GLY A 115 -5.72 3.53 -8.94
C GLY A 115 -7.04 2.93 -9.43
N ALA A 116 -7.89 3.72 -10.08
CA ALA A 116 -9.14 3.28 -10.73
C ALA A 116 -9.03 3.15 -12.25
N ALA A 117 -7.81 3.20 -12.81
CA ALA A 117 -7.59 3.06 -14.25
C ALA A 117 -8.23 1.77 -14.78
N GLU A 118 -8.97 1.87 -15.89
CA GLU A 118 -9.72 0.76 -16.46
C GLU A 118 -8.82 -0.43 -16.79
N ALA A 119 -9.30 -1.62 -16.44
CA ALA A 119 -8.61 -2.89 -16.61
C ALA A 119 -7.25 -2.98 -15.84
N GLY A 120 -7.03 -2.13 -14.83
CA GLY A 120 -5.76 -2.06 -14.11
C GLY A 120 -4.58 -1.68 -14.99
N ARG A 121 -4.83 -1.03 -16.12
CA ARG A 121 -3.79 -0.66 -17.08
C ARG A 121 -3.28 0.75 -16.79
N ASP A 122 -1.99 0.89 -16.56
CA ASP A 122 -1.35 2.17 -16.27
C ASP A 122 -1.60 3.20 -17.39
N TYR A 123 -1.73 4.46 -17.03
CA TYR A 123 -2.00 5.59 -17.94
C TYR A 123 -3.35 5.53 -18.67
N ASN A 124 -4.26 4.64 -18.24
CA ASN A 124 -5.54 4.46 -18.90
C ASN A 124 -6.63 5.36 -18.29
N THR A 125 -7.74 5.45 -19.02
CA THR A 125 -8.98 6.12 -18.64
C THR A 125 -9.44 5.75 -17.24
N THR A 126 -9.97 6.75 -16.52
CA THR A 126 -10.64 6.56 -15.24
C THR A 126 -12.05 7.17 -15.33
N ASP A 127 -13.07 6.33 -15.50
CA ASP A 127 -14.46 6.78 -15.57
C ASP A 127 -15.18 6.49 -14.22
N VAL A 128 -15.11 7.44 -13.32
CA VAL A 128 -15.73 7.35 -11.99
C VAL A 128 -16.60 8.57 -11.72
N SER A 129 -17.71 8.36 -11.02
CA SER A 129 -18.61 9.46 -10.63
C SER A 129 -17.96 10.37 -9.60
N GLU A 130 -18.39 11.64 -9.54
CA GLU A 130 -17.96 12.57 -8.48
C GLU A 130 -18.24 12.00 -7.09
N ARG A 131 -19.34 11.28 -6.87
CA ARG A 131 -19.59 10.59 -5.60
C ARG A 131 -18.51 9.58 -5.27
N SER A 132 -18.04 8.81 -6.25
CA SER A 132 -16.93 7.88 -6.05
C SER A 132 -15.64 8.61 -5.73
N LEU A 133 -15.39 9.77 -6.32
CA LEU A 133 -14.26 10.62 -5.96
C LEU A 133 -14.37 11.03 -4.48
N ARG A 134 -15.52 11.56 -4.05
CA ARG A 134 -15.72 12.09 -2.69
C ARG A 134 -15.74 11.01 -1.61
N ASP A 135 -16.33 9.84 -1.87
CA ASP A 135 -16.45 8.77 -0.87
C ASP A 135 -15.19 7.87 -0.81
N ILE A 136 -14.41 7.78 -1.89
CA ILE A 136 -13.37 6.73 -2.03
C ILE A 136 -11.98 7.32 -2.33
N TYR A 137 -11.86 8.13 -3.37
CA TYR A 137 -10.54 8.54 -3.88
C TYR A 137 -10.00 9.82 -3.25
N PHE A 138 -10.86 10.77 -2.85
CA PHE A 138 -10.45 11.99 -2.17
C PHE A 138 -10.03 11.81 -0.70
N PRO A 139 -10.63 10.92 0.11
CA PRO A 139 -10.34 10.87 1.53
C PRO A 139 -8.86 10.76 1.91
N PRO A 140 -8.02 9.89 1.29
CA PRO A 140 -6.59 9.84 1.61
C PRO A 140 -5.83 11.13 1.26
N PHE A 141 -6.21 11.80 0.17
CA PHE A 141 -5.64 13.10 -0.21
C PHE A 141 -6.06 14.21 0.76
N LYS A 142 -7.34 14.20 1.17
CA LYS A 142 -7.84 15.15 2.18
C LYS A 142 -7.12 14.98 3.52
N ALA A 143 -6.91 13.73 3.94
CA ALA A 143 -6.15 13.41 5.14
C ALA A 143 -4.67 13.86 5.04
N ALA A 144 -4.03 13.67 3.88
CA ALA A 144 -2.69 14.21 3.62
C ALA A 144 -2.66 15.73 3.71
N LYS A 145 -3.67 16.41 3.12
CA LYS A 145 -3.81 17.88 3.20
C LYS A 145 -3.99 18.33 4.65
N ASP A 146 -4.84 17.65 5.41
CA ASP A 146 -5.10 18.01 6.82
C ASP A 146 -3.88 17.75 7.73
N ALA A 147 -3.04 16.76 7.35
CA ALA A 147 -1.73 16.54 7.96
C ALA A 147 -0.65 17.55 7.51
N GLY A 148 -0.99 18.52 6.68
CA GLY A 148 -0.10 19.62 6.30
C GLY A 148 0.83 19.33 5.13
N VAL A 149 0.47 18.38 4.23
CA VAL A 149 1.32 18.08 3.05
C VAL A 149 1.66 19.34 2.27
N ALA A 150 2.94 19.49 1.91
CA ALA A 150 3.42 20.69 1.23
C ALA A 150 3.04 20.73 -0.26
N THR A 151 2.93 19.59 -0.91
CA THR A 151 2.72 19.52 -2.36
C THR A 151 1.77 18.38 -2.75
N PHE A 152 1.09 18.60 -3.89
CA PHE A 152 0.36 17.56 -4.60
C PHE A 152 0.97 17.33 -5.98
N MET A 153 0.85 16.10 -6.50
CA MET A 153 1.24 15.78 -7.87
C MET A 153 0.02 15.37 -8.67
N THR A 154 -0.08 15.85 -9.93
CA THR A 154 -1.17 15.47 -10.83
C THR A 154 -1.10 14.00 -11.19
N ALA A 155 -2.24 13.39 -11.51
CA ALA A 155 -2.28 12.06 -12.10
C ALA A 155 -2.18 12.13 -13.63
N PHE A 156 -1.75 11.03 -14.26
CA PHE A 156 -1.65 10.91 -15.72
C PHE A 156 -3.00 10.70 -16.42
N ASN A 157 -3.95 10.06 -15.73
CA ASN A 157 -5.25 9.71 -16.29
C ASN A 157 -6.15 10.94 -16.49
N GLU A 158 -7.15 10.78 -17.32
CA GLU A 158 -8.30 11.65 -17.31
C GLU A 158 -9.42 11.08 -16.42
N ILE A 159 -10.30 11.95 -15.95
CA ILE A 159 -11.52 11.59 -15.21
C ILE A 159 -12.71 12.14 -15.99
N SER A 160 -13.63 11.24 -16.36
CA SER A 160 -14.81 11.62 -17.13
C SER A 160 -14.46 12.45 -18.39
N GLY A 161 -13.36 12.08 -19.06
CA GLY A 161 -12.86 12.71 -20.29
C GLY A 161 -12.04 13.98 -20.09
N VAL A 162 -11.77 14.43 -18.85
CA VAL A 162 -10.93 15.60 -18.56
C VAL A 162 -9.61 15.15 -17.95
N PRO A 163 -8.45 15.34 -18.63
CA PRO A 163 -7.15 15.01 -18.06
C PRO A 163 -6.92 15.72 -16.74
N CYS A 164 -6.44 14.98 -15.73
CA CYS A 164 -6.22 15.53 -14.40
C CYS A 164 -5.35 16.80 -14.45
N THR A 165 -4.31 16.84 -15.28
CA THR A 165 -3.40 17.99 -15.42
C THR A 165 -4.09 19.28 -15.91
N SER A 166 -5.25 19.20 -16.55
CA SER A 166 -6.02 20.37 -17.01
C SER A 166 -7.36 20.59 -16.28
N SER A 167 -7.62 19.86 -15.20
CA SER A 167 -8.91 19.87 -14.50
C SER A 167 -9.03 21.02 -13.50
N LYS A 168 -9.79 22.07 -13.85
CA LYS A 168 -10.14 23.14 -12.90
C LYS A 168 -10.91 22.63 -11.71
N PHE A 169 -11.80 21.67 -11.89
CA PHE A 169 -12.56 21.05 -10.80
C PHE A 169 -11.62 20.52 -9.71
N LEU A 170 -10.58 19.77 -10.09
CA LEU A 170 -9.66 19.19 -9.11
C LEU A 170 -8.86 20.26 -8.36
N TYR A 171 -8.29 21.23 -9.07
CA TYR A 171 -7.32 22.15 -8.46
C TYR A 171 -7.93 23.46 -7.98
N GLN A 172 -8.91 24.03 -8.66
CA GLN A 172 -9.57 25.26 -8.19
C GLN A 172 -10.71 24.92 -7.25
N ASP A 173 -11.72 24.18 -7.72
CA ASP A 173 -12.94 23.98 -6.94
C ASP A 173 -12.67 23.12 -5.69
N VAL A 174 -12.02 21.96 -5.85
CA VAL A 174 -11.78 21.04 -4.72
C VAL A 174 -10.57 21.47 -3.90
N LEU A 175 -9.37 21.55 -4.52
CA LEU A 175 -8.15 21.71 -3.76
C LEU A 175 -8.03 23.11 -3.14
N ARG A 176 -8.35 24.18 -3.90
CA ARG A 176 -8.25 25.56 -3.43
C ARG A 176 -9.49 26.03 -2.68
N ASP A 177 -10.67 25.89 -3.27
CA ASP A 177 -11.89 26.49 -2.72
C ASP A 177 -12.50 25.66 -1.59
N GLU A 178 -12.65 24.34 -1.77
CA GLU A 178 -13.21 23.49 -0.72
C GLU A 178 -12.18 23.18 0.38
N TRP A 179 -10.97 22.73 0.02
CA TRP A 179 -9.99 22.24 1.01
C TRP A 179 -9.04 23.31 1.52
N ARG A 180 -8.99 24.50 0.90
CA ARG A 180 -8.10 25.60 1.30
C ARG A 180 -6.62 25.19 1.35
N PHE A 181 -6.18 24.43 0.38
CA PHE A 181 -4.78 24.01 0.26
C PHE A 181 -3.89 25.20 -0.14
N ASN A 182 -2.82 25.44 0.60
CA ASN A 182 -1.92 26.59 0.41
C ASN A 182 -0.55 26.20 -0.21
N GLY A 183 -0.20 24.91 -0.27
CA GLY A 183 1.02 24.46 -0.95
C GLY A 183 0.93 24.56 -2.47
N PHE A 184 1.86 23.97 -3.20
CA PHE A 184 1.83 24.00 -4.67
C PHE A 184 1.57 22.62 -5.30
N VAL A 185 1.10 22.63 -6.54
CA VAL A 185 0.84 21.46 -7.35
C VAL A 185 1.94 21.32 -8.41
N VAL A 186 2.58 20.17 -8.46
CA VAL A 186 3.53 19.77 -9.51
C VAL A 186 2.87 18.77 -10.44
N THR A 187 3.19 18.81 -11.72
CA THR A 187 2.76 17.73 -12.63
C THR A 187 3.51 16.43 -12.35
N ASP A 188 2.98 15.31 -12.81
CA ASP A 188 3.80 14.13 -13.02
C ASP A 188 4.70 14.32 -14.26
N TYR A 189 5.56 13.35 -14.54
CA TYR A 189 6.60 13.42 -15.55
C TYR A 189 6.03 13.70 -16.95
N THR A 190 6.35 14.85 -17.53
CA THR A 190 5.85 15.31 -18.84
C THR A 190 4.32 15.42 -19.01
N ALA A 191 3.55 15.43 -17.93
CA ALA A 191 2.09 15.34 -18.02
C ALA A 191 1.42 16.56 -18.69
N ILE A 192 2.09 17.73 -18.82
CA ILE A 192 1.56 18.83 -19.65
C ILE A 192 1.68 18.48 -21.14
N ASN A 193 2.80 17.88 -21.58
CA ASN A 193 2.96 17.46 -22.96
C ASN A 193 1.88 16.45 -23.37
N GLU A 194 1.45 15.60 -22.43
CA GLU A 194 0.45 14.56 -22.66
C GLU A 194 -0.97 15.10 -22.94
N LEU A 195 -1.25 16.36 -22.65
CA LEU A 195 -2.52 17.00 -23.05
C LEU A 195 -2.71 17.04 -24.58
N VAL A 196 -1.61 17.01 -25.34
CA VAL A 196 -1.66 16.95 -26.81
C VAL A 196 -2.12 15.57 -27.29
N PRO A 197 -1.48 14.44 -26.92
CA PRO A 197 -1.97 13.11 -27.29
C PRO A 197 -3.33 12.76 -26.66
N HIS A 198 -3.73 13.35 -25.53
CA HIS A 198 -5.10 13.25 -25.02
C HIS A 198 -6.13 13.92 -25.97
N GLY A 199 -5.68 14.74 -26.90
CA GLY A 199 -6.55 15.43 -27.86
C GLY A 199 -7.29 16.65 -27.29
N VAL A 200 -6.91 17.13 -26.09
CA VAL A 200 -7.50 18.31 -25.45
C VAL A 200 -6.70 19.59 -25.70
N ALA A 201 -5.43 19.47 -26.04
CA ALA A 201 -4.58 20.58 -26.45
C ALA A 201 -4.19 20.45 -27.93
N ARG A 202 -4.19 21.57 -28.67
CA ARG A 202 -3.77 21.61 -30.08
C ARG A 202 -2.26 21.40 -30.25
N ASP A 203 -1.51 21.97 -29.31
CA ASP A 203 -0.05 22.03 -29.27
C ASP A 203 0.42 22.30 -27.83
N GLU A 204 1.72 22.30 -27.59
CA GLU A 204 2.29 22.54 -26.27
C GLU A 204 1.98 23.96 -25.72
N ALA A 205 1.84 24.98 -26.57
CA ALA A 205 1.47 26.32 -26.12
C ALA A 205 0.06 26.33 -25.54
N HIS A 206 -0.90 25.65 -26.21
CA HIS A 206 -2.25 25.49 -25.68
C HIS A 206 -2.27 24.60 -24.42
N ALA A 207 -1.43 23.56 -24.36
CA ALA A 207 -1.28 22.74 -23.16
C ALA A 207 -0.80 23.56 -21.96
N ALA A 208 0.16 24.47 -22.15
CA ALA A 208 0.62 25.41 -21.11
C ALA A 208 -0.52 26.30 -20.60
N GLU A 209 -1.34 26.84 -21.52
CA GLU A 209 -2.52 27.66 -21.17
C GLU A 209 -3.51 26.88 -20.30
N LEU A 210 -3.85 25.65 -20.72
CA LEU A 210 -4.82 24.80 -20.00
C LEU A 210 -4.32 24.43 -18.61
N ALA A 211 -3.08 23.97 -18.48
CA ALA A 211 -2.50 23.56 -17.20
C ALA A 211 -2.34 24.71 -16.21
N ALA A 212 -1.81 25.86 -16.66
CA ALA A 212 -1.66 27.04 -15.81
C ALA A 212 -3.01 27.56 -15.32
N ASN A 213 -4.02 27.66 -16.20
CA ASN A 213 -5.37 28.09 -15.87
C ASN A 213 -6.15 27.08 -15.02
N ALA A 214 -5.75 25.81 -15.00
CA ALA A 214 -6.28 24.81 -14.09
C ALA A 214 -5.72 24.96 -12.67
N GLY A 215 -4.56 25.63 -12.49
CA GLY A 215 -3.94 25.84 -11.17
C GLY A 215 -2.70 24.99 -10.93
N ILE A 216 -2.02 24.56 -11.97
CA ILE A 216 -0.72 23.87 -11.88
C ILE A 216 0.39 24.91 -11.72
N GLU A 217 1.23 24.76 -10.70
CA GLU A 217 2.30 25.70 -10.39
C GLU A 217 3.68 25.26 -10.92
N MET A 218 3.91 23.93 -11.11
CA MET A 218 5.22 23.43 -11.52
C MET A 218 5.11 22.34 -12.58
N ASP A 219 5.84 22.50 -13.67
CA ASP A 219 6.01 21.53 -14.76
C ASP A 219 7.19 20.58 -14.45
N MET A 220 6.92 19.28 -14.37
CA MET A 220 7.98 18.29 -14.17
C MET A 220 8.57 17.84 -15.49
N THR A 221 9.79 18.27 -15.77
CA THR A 221 10.64 17.89 -16.93
C THR A 221 10.10 18.21 -18.32
N GLY A 222 8.82 18.48 -18.49
CA GLY A 222 8.19 18.77 -19.79
C GLY A 222 8.79 19.97 -20.50
N GLY A 223 9.17 21.01 -19.76
CA GLY A 223 9.73 22.24 -20.29
C GLY A 223 8.69 23.14 -20.96
N VAL A 224 7.42 22.73 -20.94
CA VAL A 224 6.30 23.43 -21.61
C VAL A 224 6.05 24.79 -20.98
N PHE A 225 6.03 24.88 -19.64
CA PHE A 225 5.88 26.17 -18.97
C PHE A 225 7.04 27.11 -19.27
N HIS A 226 8.27 26.61 -19.29
CA HIS A 226 9.44 27.41 -19.62
C HIS A 226 9.39 27.97 -21.04
N ALA A 227 8.91 27.17 -22.00
CA ALA A 227 8.86 27.55 -23.40
C ALA A 227 7.70 28.52 -23.73
N HIS A 228 6.54 28.39 -23.08
CA HIS A 228 5.31 28.98 -23.62
C HIS A 228 4.60 29.98 -22.67
N LEU A 229 4.80 29.91 -21.32
CA LEU A 229 4.03 30.77 -20.40
C LEU A 229 4.26 32.28 -20.60
N LEU A 230 5.48 32.71 -20.89
CA LEU A 230 5.75 34.12 -21.14
C LEU A 230 4.92 34.69 -22.30
N GLN A 231 4.77 33.91 -23.38
CA GLN A 231 3.97 34.33 -24.52
C GLN A 231 2.49 34.27 -24.21
N ALA A 232 2.02 33.26 -23.48
CA ALA A 232 0.63 33.12 -23.07
C ALA A 232 0.17 34.32 -22.18
N VAL A 233 1.05 34.79 -21.27
CA VAL A 233 0.77 35.99 -20.46
C VAL A 233 0.72 37.25 -21.34
N LYS A 234 1.67 37.44 -22.28
CA LYS A 234 1.66 38.60 -23.20
C LYS A 234 0.41 38.63 -24.08
N GLU A 235 -0.13 37.51 -24.43
CA GLU A 235 -1.37 37.37 -25.22
C GLU A 235 -2.64 37.42 -24.39
N GLY A 236 -2.53 37.57 -23.07
CA GLY A 236 -3.65 37.60 -22.13
C GLY A 236 -4.41 36.30 -21.97
N LYS A 237 -3.80 35.16 -22.37
CA LYS A 237 -4.38 33.82 -22.25
C LYS A 237 -4.18 33.19 -20.87
N VAL A 238 -3.13 33.62 -20.17
CA VAL A 238 -2.84 33.31 -18.76
C VAL A 238 -2.68 34.63 -18.03
N ASN A 239 -3.33 34.77 -16.87
CA ASN A 239 -3.21 35.97 -16.05
C ASN A 239 -1.83 36.00 -15.35
N GLU A 240 -1.19 37.17 -15.31
CA GLU A 240 0.07 37.39 -14.58
C GLU A 240 -0.05 37.01 -13.11
N GLU A 241 -1.20 37.29 -12.48
CA GLU A 241 -1.50 36.92 -11.10
C GLU A 241 -1.41 35.36 -10.88
N THR A 242 -1.76 34.58 -11.88
CA THR A 242 -1.62 33.10 -11.84
C THR A 242 -0.15 32.72 -11.68
N ILE A 243 0.74 33.39 -12.39
CA ILE A 243 2.19 33.15 -12.31
C ILE A 243 2.74 33.64 -10.96
N ASP A 244 2.33 34.82 -10.50
CA ASP A 244 2.75 35.37 -9.20
C ASP A 244 2.35 34.47 -8.04
N ASN A 245 1.13 33.93 -8.07
CA ASN A 245 0.66 32.97 -7.08
C ASN A 245 1.45 31.67 -7.10
N ALA A 246 1.77 31.14 -8.29
CA ALA A 246 2.59 29.94 -8.43
C ALA A 246 4.01 30.15 -7.86
N VAL A 247 4.64 31.27 -8.22
CA VAL A 247 5.99 31.64 -7.72
C VAL A 247 5.97 31.82 -6.20
N ARG A 248 4.96 32.52 -5.66
CA ARG A 248 4.83 32.77 -4.21
C ARG A 248 4.77 31.45 -3.44
N ARG A 249 3.90 30.51 -3.82
CA ARG A 249 3.77 29.21 -3.14
C ARG A 249 5.07 28.39 -3.17
N ILE A 250 5.77 28.39 -4.30
CA ILE A 250 7.05 27.70 -4.42
C ILE A 250 8.12 28.35 -3.53
N LEU A 251 8.15 29.70 -3.47
CA LEU A 251 9.09 30.43 -2.63
C LEU A 251 8.79 30.22 -1.15
N GLU A 252 7.52 30.23 -0.73
CA GLU A 252 7.10 29.93 0.65
C GLU A 252 7.66 28.57 1.11
N MET A 253 7.57 27.52 0.30
CA MET A 253 8.15 26.22 0.64
C MET A 253 9.67 26.27 0.75
N LYS A 254 10.35 27.04 -0.08
CA LYS A 254 11.80 27.24 0.03
C LYS A 254 12.21 28.00 1.29
N PHE A 255 11.43 28.99 1.71
CA PHE A 255 11.63 29.69 2.99
C PHE A 255 11.41 28.74 4.18
N LEU A 256 10.33 27.95 4.18
CA LEU A 256 10.05 26.97 5.23
C LEU A 256 11.17 25.91 5.36
N LEU A 257 11.82 25.56 4.27
CA LEU A 257 12.99 24.68 4.30
C LEU A 257 14.28 25.39 4.74
N GLY A 258 14.30 26.71 4.88
CA GLY A 258 15.48 27.53 5.18
C GLY A 258 16.54 27.55 4.08
N ILE A 259 16.24 27.06 2.87
CA ILE A 259 17.19 26.99 1.75
C ILE A 259 17.34 28.35 1.02
N MET A 260 16.52 29.33 1.35
CA MET A 260 16.69 30.71 0.86
C MET A 260 17.82 31.43 1.62
N ASP A 261 17.97 31.15 2.92
CA ASP A 261 19.02 31.73 3.77
C ASP A 261 20.33 30.97 3.61
N ASP A 262 20.26 29.62 3.59
CA ASP A 262 21.41 28.73 3.38
C ASP A 262 21.08 27.61 2.40
N PRO A 263 21.40 27.76 1.10
CA PRO A 263 21.09 26.73 0.09
C PRO A 263 21.89 25.42 0.26
N TYR A 264 22.92 25.41 1.08
CA TYR A 264 23.80 24.27 1.33
C TYR A 264 23.56 23.60 2.69
N ARG A 265 22.60 24.07 3.49
CA ARG A 265 22.34 23.60 4.86
C ARG A 265 22.16 22.08 5.01
N TYR A 266 21.70 21.41 3.97
CA TYR A 266 21.52 19.95 3.96
C TYR A 266 22.79 19.17 3.59
N LEU A 267 23.87 19.85 3.15
CA LEU A 267 25.10 19.19 2.72
C LEU A 267 26.09 19.10 3.89
N ASN A 268 26.28 17.88 4.42
CA ASN A 268 27.23 17.61 5.50
C ASN A 268 27.64 16.13 5.44
N GLU A 269 28.88 15.85 5.03
CA GLU A 269 29.40 14.49 4.86
C GLU A 269 29.48 13.68 6.16
N GLU A 270 29.73 14.34 7.30
CA GLU A 270 29.77 13.65 8.60
C GLU A 270 28.36 13.21 9.01
N ARG A 271 27.37 14.08 8.80
CA ARG A 271 25.96 13.74 9.03
C ARG A 271 25.49 12.62 8.11
N GLU A 272 25.87 12.66 6.83
CA GLU A 272 25.57 11.60 5.87
C GLU A 272 26.09 10.24 6.39
N LYS A 273 27.40 10.17 6.71
CA LYS A 273 28.02 8.94 7.20
C LYS A 273 27.42 8.42 8.51
N ALA A 274 27.01 9.33 9.40
CA ALA A 274 26.41 8.99 10.69
C ALA A 274 24.94 8.57 10.59
N THR A 275 24.24 8.93 9.50
CA THR A 275 22.80 8.73 9.38
C THR A 275 22.46 7.51 8.54
N ILE A 276 23.18 7.26 7.44
CA ILE A 276 22.80 6.24 6.47
C ILE A 276 22.94 4.83 7.05
N MET A 277 21.88 4.03 6.93
CA MET A 277 21.80 2.63 7.33
C MET A 277 22.35 2.35 8.74
N LYS A 278 22.16 3.27 9.67
CA LYS A 278 22.57 3.05 11.05
C LYS A 278 21.79 1.88 11.68
N PRO A 279 22.36 1.20 12.70
CA PRO A 279 21.79 -0.04 13.23
C PRO A 279 20.31 0.06 13.63
N GLU A 280 19.90 1.18 14.25
CA GLU A 280 18.51 1.39 14.66
C GLU A 280 17.55 1.56 13.48
N PHE A 281 18.02 2.01 12.30
CA PHE A 281 17.21 2.10 11.08
C PHE A 281 17.03 0.73 10.45
N LEU A 282 18.08 -0.08 10.44
CA LEU A 282 18.01 -1.47 9.99
C LEU A 282 17.09 -2.31 10.87
N GLU A 283 17.14 -2.13 12.21
CA GLU A 283 16.22 -2.84 13.11
C GLU A 283 14.77 -2.34 12.93
N ALA A 284 14.55 -1.05 12.68
CA ALA A 284 13.23 -0.54 12.35
C ALA A 284 12.68 -1.15 11.04
N ALA A 285 13.53 -1.31 10.02
CA ALA A 285 13.16 -1.97 8.77
C ALA A 285 12.84 -3.46 8.97
N ARG A 286 13.58 -4.16 9.85
CA ARG A 286 13.29 -5.54 10.23
C ARG A 286 11.96 -5.65 10.97
N ASP A 287 11.69 -4.74 11.92
CA ASP A 287 10.43 -4.70 12.66
C ASP A 287 9.25 -4.44 11.73
N ALA A 288 9.39 -3.47 10.81
CA ALA A 288 8.38 -3.20 9.80
C ALA A 288 8.13 -4.44 8.93
N ALA A 289 9.17 -5.11 8.46
CA ALA A 289 9.03 -6.28 7.61
C ALA A 289 8.32 -7.45 8.32
N ARG A 290 8.68 -7.77 9.58
CA ARG A 290 8.01 -8.87 10.30
C ARG A 290 6.55 -8.57 10.64
N LYS A 291 6.22 -7.31 10.96
CA LYS A 291 4.84 -6.85 11.20
C LYS A 291 3.96 -6.84 9.94
N SER A 292 4.60 -6.76 8.77
CA SER A 292 3.93 -6.73 7.46
C SER A 292 3.58 -8.12 6.91
N VAL A 293 4.20 -9.17 7.44
CA VAL A 293 3.95 -10.55 6.98
C VAL A 293 2.53 -10.97 7.34
N VAL A 294 1.81 -11.50 6.35
CA VAL A 294 0.45 -12.03 6.52
C VAL A 294 0.46 -13.55 6.39
N LEU A 295 0.00 -14.25 7.40
CA LEU A 295 -0.22 -15.69 7.36
C LEU A 295 -1.56 -15.97 6.70
N LEU A 296 -1.55 -16.44 5.44
CA LEU A 296 -2.77 -16.72 4.68
C LEU A 296 -3.34 -18.11 4.95
N LYS A 297 -2.48 -19.08 5.20
CA LYS A 297 -2.87 -20.48 5.46
C LYS A 297 -1.87 -21.13 6.40
N ASN A 298 -2.32 -22.01 7.32
CA ASN A 298 -1.45 -22.76 8.21
C ASN A 298 -2.14 -24.05 8.69
N GLU A 299 -2.18 -25.07 7.86
CA GLU A 299 -2.76 -26.37 8.20
C GLU A 299 -1.76 -27.23 8.97
N ASN A 300 -2.27 -28.02 9.91
CA ASN A 300 -1.50 -28.94 10.73
C ASN A 300 -0.31 -28.30 11.46
N ASP A 301 -0.43 -27.01 11.84
CA ASP A 301 0.61 -26.24 12.52
C ASP A 301 1.96 -26.32 11.77
N PHE A 302 1.92 -26.16 10.42
CA PHE A 302 3.13 -26.19 9.60
C PHE A 302 4.14 -25.14 10.07
N PHE A 303 3.67 -23.93 10.35
CA PHE A 303 4.42 -22.88 11.02
C PHE A 303 3.95 -22.73 12.48
N PRO A 304 4.84 -22.37 13.40
CA PRO A 304 6.28 -22.12 13.22
C PRO A 304 7.10 -23.42 13.12
N ILE A 305 8.25 -23.35 12.44
CA ILE A 305 9.29 -24.39 12.47
C ILE A 305 10.22 -24.05 13.63
N GLN A 306 10.05 -24.71 14.76
CA GLN A 306 10.80 -24.38 15.98
C GLN A 306 12.30 -24.75 15.86
N PRO A 307 13.25 -23.87 16.22
CA PRO A 307 14.67 -24.19 16.20
C PRO A 307 15.07 -25.37 17.11
N SER A 308 14.27 -25.68 18.11
CA SER A 308 14.45 -26.83 19.02
C SER A 308 14.08 -28.17 18.40
N GLU A 309 13.29 -28.19 17.32
CA GLU A 309 12.88 -29.42 16.63
C GLU A 309 14.06 -30.05 15.88
N ARG A 310 14.08 -31.39 15.84
CA ARG A 310 14.97 -32.09 14.91
C ARG A 310 14.24 -32.31 13.60
N LYS A 311 14.55 -31.47 12.60
CA LYS A 311 13.82 -31.45 11.33
C LYS A 311 14.76 -31.15 10.16
N THR A 312 14.58 -31.84 9.06
CA THR A 312 15.22 -31.53 7.78
C THR A 312 14.22 -30.81 6.89
N VAL A 313 14.57 -29.61 6.43
CA VAL A 313 13.73 -28.75 5.59
C VAL A 313 14.35 -28.66 4.21
N ALA A 314 13.61 -29.02 3.17
CA ALA A 314 13.99 -28.70 1.79
C ALA A 314 13.65 -27.26 1.49
N LEU A 315 14.65 -26.39 1.36
CA LEU A 315 14.51 -24.99 1.05
C LEU A 315 14.65 -24.80 -0.47
N ILE A 316 13.52 -24.55 -1.14
CA ILE A 316 13.43 -24.59 -2.60
C ILE A 316 12.84 -23.29 -3.14
N GLY A 317 13.25 -22.89 -4.34
CA GLY A 317 12.61 -21.78 -5.07
C GLY A 317 13.55 -20.64 -5.43
N PRO A 318 13.16 -19.86 -6.46
CA PRO A 318 14.01 -18.81 -7.01
C PRO A 318 14.17 -17.61 -6.06
N MET A 319 13.21 -17.40 -5.11
CA MET A 319 13.28 -16.29 -4.17
C MET A 319 14.15 -16.57 -2.95
N VAL A 320 14.61 -17.80 -2.74
CA VAL A 320 15.41 -18.18 -1.56
C VAL A 320 16.71 -17.36 -1.43
N LYS A 321 17.40 -17.12 -2.54
CA LYS A 321 18.65 -16.34 -2.60
C LYS A 321 18.52 -15.05 -3.42
N GLU A 322 17.30 -14.64 -3.77
CA GLU A 322 17.07 -13.41 -4.52
C GLU A 322 17.32 -12.18 -3.63
N ARG A 323 18.12 -11.24 -4.13
CA ARG A 323 18.49 -10.00 -3.44
C ARG A 323 17.87 -8.76 -4.07
N ASN A 324 17.64 -8.82 -5.38
CA ASN A 324 17.24 -7.63 -6.13
C ASN A 324 15.75 -7.37 -5.95
N SER A 325 14.94 -8.42 -6.12
CA SER A 325 13.48 -8.30 -6.13
C SER A 325 12.90 -8.03 -4.75
N VAL A 326 13.60 -8.40 -3.67
CA VAL A 326 13.13 -8.15 -2.28
C VAL A 326 12.95 -6.66 -1.95
N ASN A 327 13.52 -5.76 -2.74
CA ASN A 327 13.41 -4.31 -2.56
C ASN A 327 12.26 -3.67 -3.38
N GLY A 328 11.59 -4.44 -4.22
CA GLY A 328 10.56 -3.94 -5.13
C GLY A 328 11.11 -3.06 -6.28
N GLY A 329 10.23 -2.67 -7.21
CA GLY A 329 10.58 -1.91 -8.41
C GLY A 329 11.15 -0.51 -8.13
N TRP A 330 10.73 0.13 -7.05
CA TRP A 330 11.21 1.45 -6.62
C TRP A 330 12.39 1.42 -5.65
N GLY A 331 13.01 0.27 -5.40
CA GLY A 331 14.22 0.13 -4.57
C GLY A 331 15.43 0.94 -5.05
N GLY A 332 15.33 1.55 -6.21
CA GLY A 332 16.33 2.47 -6.77
C GLY A 332 17.68 1.81 -7.02
N ARG A 333 18.75 2.58 -6.86
CA ARG A 333 20.14 2.11 -6.90
C ARG A 333 20.68 1.71 -5.53
N GLY A 334 19.80 1.39 -4.57
CA GLY A 334 20.22 0.86 -3.29
C GLY A 334 21.20 -0.29 -3.47
N ASP A 335 22.18 -0.42 -2.57
CA ASP A 335 23.14 -1.52 -2.63
C ASP A 335 22.41 -2.85 -2.36
N ARG A 336 22.03 -3.50 -3.44
CA ARG A 336 21.34 -4.78 -3.40
C ARG A 336 22.15 -5.85 -2.66
N GLN A 337 23.49 -5.71 -2.59
CA GLN A 337 24.36 -6.60 -1.83
C GLN A 337 24.10 -6.54 -0.31
N ARG A 338 23.52 -5.44 0.17
CA ARG A 338 23.16 -5.26 1.58
C ARG A 338 21.80 -5.81 1.96
N SER A 339 20.96 -6.17 0.98
CA SER A 339 19.68 -6.80 1.28
C SER A 339 19.90 -8.23 1.74
N VAL A 340 19.28 -8.58 2.85
CA VAL A 340 19.38 -9.92 3.45
C VAL A 340 18.42 -10.87 2.74
N THR A 341 18.96 -11.94 2.14
CA THR A 341 18.15 -12.99 1.51
C THR A 341 17.45 -13.86 2.55
N LEU A 342 16.39 -14.55 2.13
CA LEU A 342 15.74 -15.54 3.01
C LEU A 342 16.74 -16.62 3.47
N PHE A 343 17.62 -17.08 2.57
CA PHE A 343 18.66 -18.04 2.88
C PHE A 343 19.54 -17.58 4.04
N GLU A 344 20.09 -16.36 3.95
CA GLU A 344 20.95 -15.79 5.00
C GLU A 344 20.21 -15.55 6.32
N GLY A 345 18.95 -15.13 6.23
CA GLY A 345 18.08 -14.98 7.41
C GLY A 345 17.88 -16.29 8.14
N LEU A 346 17.55 -17.35 7.41
CA LEU A 346 17.38 -18.71 7.97
C LEU A 346 18.70 -19.31 8.48
N GLU A 347 19.81 -19.16 7.71
CA GLU A 347 21.13 -19.62 8.15
C GLU A 347 21.52 -18.97 9.50
N LYS A 348 21.35 -17.66 9.63
CA LYS A 348 21.63 -16.95 10.88
C LYS A 348 20.70 -17.39 12.03
N LYS A 349 19.41 -17.58 11.75
CA LYS A 349 18.41 -17.97 12.75
C LYS A 349 18.62 -19.39 13.27
N TYR A 350 18.92 -20.33 12.39
CA TYR A 350 18.96 -21.76 12.69
C TYR A 350 20.37 -22.33 12.77
N GLY A 351 21.43 -21.55 12.59
CA GLY A 351 22.80 -22.03 12.49
C GLY A 351 23.31 -22.87 13.66
N ASN A 352 22.73 -22.66 14.87
CA ASN A 352 23.03 -23.44 16.08
C ASN A 352 21.83 -24.29 16.53
N SER A 353 20.92 -24.63 15.64
CA SER A 353 19.70 -25.41 15.91
C SER A 353 19.80 -26.86 15.44
N ASN A 354 18.78 -27.66 15.74
CA ASN A 354 18.64 -29.03 15.25
C ASN A 354 17.96 -29.08 13.86
N VAL A 355 17.58 -27.95 13.27
CA VAL A 355 16.96 -27.87 11.95
C VAL A 355 18.06 -27.81 10.88
N ARG A 356 17.98 -28.69 9.91
CA ARG A 356 18.89 -28.74 8.77
C ARG A 356 18.19 -28.32 7.49
N PHE A 357 18.77 -27.38 6.75
CA PHE A 357 18.28 -26.96 5.44
C PHE A 357 19.03 -27.65 4.31
N LEU A 358 18.28 -28.19 3.34
CA LEU A 358 18.80 -28.69 2.07
C LEU A 358 18.30 -27.77 0.97
N TYR A 359 19.18 -27.16 0.20
CA TYR A 359 18.83 -26.13 -0.78
C TYR A 359 18.80 -26.66 -2.22
N ALA A 360 17.80 -26.20 -2.99
CA ALA A 360 17.77 -26.27 -4.45
C ALA A 360 17.02 -25.05 -5.01
N GLU A 361 17.51 -24.44 -6.10
CA GLU A 361 16.82 -23.32 -6.74
C GLU A 361 15.50 -23.74 -7.41
N GLY A 362 15.49 -24.92 -8.04
CA GLY A 362 14.31 -25.48 -8.70
C GLY A 362 14.03 -24.87 -10.06
N CYS A 363 13.81 -23.56 -10.14
CA CYS A 363 13.62 -22.84 -11.40
C CYS A 363 14.21 -21.42 -11.32
N ASP A 364 14.47 -20.82 -12.47
CA ASP A 364 14.87 -19.41 -12.57
C ASP A 364 13.64 -18.48 -12.30
N LEU A 365 13.87 -17.34 -11.69
CA LEU A 365 12.81 -16.35 -11.40
C LEU A 365 12.25 -15.72 -12.67
N ARG A 366 13.12 -15.46 -13.66
CA ARG A 366 12.82 -14.65 -14.84
C ARG A 366 12.64 -15.45 -16.12
N LYS A 367 13.30 -16.62 -16.18
CA LYS A 367 13.33 -17.45 -17.39
C LYS A 367 12.48 -18.71 -17.20
N PRO A 368 11.58 -19.01 -18.14
CA PRO A 368 10.84 -20.27 -18.10
C PRO A 368 11.77 -21.47 -18.26
N GLY A 369 11.48 -22.56 -17.57
CA GLY A 369 12.25 -23.79 -17.68
C GLY A 369 12.07 -24.75 -16.50
N THR A 370 12.43 -26.01 -16.72
CA THR A 370 12.28 -27.11 -15.76
C THR A 370 13.61 -27.78 -15.39
N ALA A 371 14.74 -27.22 -15.82
CA ALA A 371 16.07 -27.85 -15.68
C ALA A 371 16.45 -28.18 -14.22
N GLY A 372 16.00 -27.38 -13.25
CA GLY A 372 16.26 -27.60 -11.83
C GLY A 372 15.27 -28.52 -11.11
N PHE A 373 14.18 -28.96 -11.75
CA PHE A 373 13.10 -29.72 -11.10
C PHE A 373 13.58 -31.06 -10.54
N ALA A 374 14.37 -31.81 -11.28
CA ALA A 374 14.88 -33.10 -10.83
C ALA A 374 15.72 -32.97 -9.55
N GLN A 375 16.57 -31.96 -9.47
CA GLN A 375 17.35 -31.68 -8.27
C GLN A 375 16.45 -31.26 -7.10
N ALA A 376 15.48 -30.38 -7.33
CA ALA A 376 14.54 -29.93 -6.31
C ALA A 376 13.74 -31.10 -5.74
N VAL A 377 13.21 -31.99 -6.58
CA VAL A 377 12.48 -33.20 -6.16
C VAL A 377 13.40 -34.14 -5.38
N SER A 378 14.67 -34.30 -5.81
CA SER A 378 15.65 -35.11 -5.08
C SER A 378 15.92 -34.58 -3.67
N VAL A 379 16.07 -33.25 -3.53
CA VAL A 379 16.25 -32.59 -2.24
C VAL A 379 14.98 -32.74 -1.38
N ALA A 380 13.80 -32.51 -1.96
CA ALA A 380 12.52 -32.63 -1.28
C ALA A 380 12.28 -34.01 -0.67
N ARG A 381 12.64 -35.09 -1.40
CA ARG A 381 12.50 -36.49 -0.92
C ARG A 381 13.34 -36.77 0.32
N GLN A 382 14.45 -36.05 0.53
CA GLN A 382 15.37 -36.25 1.66
C GLN A 382 14.95 -35.45 2.89
N ALA A 383 13.91 -34.61 2.79
CA ALA A 383 13.45 -33.74 3.84
C ALA A 383 12.17 -34.25 4.52
N ASP A 384 11.90 -33.73 5.71
CA ASP A 384 10.66 -33.95 6.45
C ASP A 384 9.54 -33.05 5.90
N VAL A 385 9.88 -31.79 5.58
CA VAL A 385 8.96 -30.77 5.04
C VAL A 385 9.67 -29.96 3.94
N ILE A 386 8.89 -29.35 3.09
CA ILE A 386 9.37 -28.48 2.01
C ILE A 386 8.96 -27.02 2.32
N LEU A 387 9.91 -26.11 2.26
CA LEU A 387 9.69 -24.68 2.32
C LEU A 387 10.05 -24.08 0.96
N VAL A 388 9.05 -23.57 0.24
CA VAL A 388 9.24 -22.96 -1.08
C VAL A 388 9.20 -21.45 -0.95
N ALA A 389 10.17 -20.75 -1.54
CA ALA A 389 10.11 -19.29 -1.69
C ALA A 389 9.93 -18.95 -3.18
N ALA A 390 8.79 -18.33 -3.47
CA ALA A 390 8.34 -18.00 -4.82
C ALA A 390 7.83 -16.55 -4.88
N GLY A 391 7.54 -16.05 -6.07
CA GLY A 391 6.99 -14.70 -6.22
C GLY A 391 7.32 -14.03 -7.55
N GLU A 392 7.31 -12.70 -7.54
CA GLU A 392 7.50 -11.87 -8.72
C GLU A 392 8.91 -11.26 -8.78
N ASP A 393 9.41 -11.05 -10.01
CA ASP A 393 10.55 -10.13 -10.23
C ASP A 393 10.12 -8.69 -9.92
N GLN A 394 11.03 -7.89 -9.37
CA GLN A 394 10.78 -6.48 -9.02
C GLN A 394 10.19 -5.62 -10.15
N ASN A 395 10.47 -5.99 -11.41
CA ASN A 395 9.98 -5.25 -12.57
C ASN A 395 8.56 -5.67 -13.01
N TRP A 396 7.95 -6.64 -12.35
CA TRP A 396 6.60 -7.10 -12.66
C TRP A 396 5.51 -6.42 -11.82
N SER A 397 5.93 -5.67 -10.79
CA SER A 397 5.06 -4.79 -9.99
C SER A 397 5.77 -3.46 -9.79
N ALA A 398 5.34 -2.44 -10.48
CA ALA A 398 5.75 -1.04 -10.42
C ALA A 398 4.97 -0.24 -11.46
N GLU A 399 5.39 0.99 -11.72
CA GLU A 399 4.89 1.81 -12.83
C GLU A 399 5.16 1.10 -14.18
N ALA A 400 4.19 1.17 -15.09
CA ALA A 400 4.16 0.51 -16.39
C ALA A 400 4.31 -1.03 -16.32
N ALA A 401 4.02 -1.65 -15.17
CA ALA A 401 4.15 -3.08 -14.94
C ALA A 401 2.78 -3.75 -14.68
N CYS A 402 1.78 -3.44 -15.51
CA CYS A 402 0.45 -4.05 -15.44
C CYS A 402 0.49 -5.48 -15.97
N ARG A 403 -0.28 -6.36 -15.35
CA ARG A 403 -0.37 -7.78 -15.74
C ARG A 403 -1.82 -8.20 -15.95
N THR A 404 -2.10 -8.91 -17.04
CA THR A 404 -3.40 -9.56 -17.28
C THR A 404 -3.51 -10.91 -16.58
N ASP A 405 -2.40 -11.61 -16.42
CA ASP A 405 -2.27 -12.84 -15.63
C ASP A 405 -1.49 -12.51 -14.34
N ILE A 406 -2.16 -12.61 -13.21
CA ILE A 406 -1.60 -12.37 -11.88
C ILE A 406 -1.42 -13.65 -11.07
N THR A 407 -1.28 -14.79 -11.75
CA THR A 407 -0.84 -16.04 -11.12
C THR A 407 0.66 -16.03 -10.86
N LEU A 408 1.15 -16.96 -10.06
CA LEU A 408 2.58 -17.25 -10.00
C LEU A 408 3.11 -17.60 -11.40
N PRO A 409 4.36 -17.24 -11.74
CA PRO A 409 4.96 -17.63 -13.01
C PRO A 409 4.86 -19.13 -13.25
N ALA A 410 4.55 -19.51 -14.49
CA ALA A 410 4.27 -20.91 -14.87
C ALA A 410 5.34 -21.91 -14.38
N SER A 411 6.64 -21.57 -14.51
CA SER A 411 7.73 -22.44 -14.04
C SER A 411 7.70 -22.65 -12.52
N GLN A 412 7.30 -21.64 -11.74
CA GLN A 412 7.19 -21.75 -10.29
C GLN A 412 5.98 -22.61 -9.91
N ARG A 413 4.82 -22.39 -10.55
CA ARG A 413 3.61 -23.20 -10.34
C ARG A 413 3.82 -24.64 -10.76
N ASP A 414 4.51 -24.90 -11.85
CA ASP A 414 4.85 -26.28 -12.29
C ASP A 414 5.85 -26.95 -11.34
N LEU A 415 6.81 -26.19 -10.78
CA LEU A 415 7.69 -26.69 -9.73
C LEU A 415 6.89 -27.12 -8.48
N LEU A 416 5.93 -26.29 -8.03
CA LEU A 416 5.05 -26.64 -6.91
C LEU A 416 4.26 -27.94 -7.18
N LYS A 417 3.72 -28.11 -8.39
CA LYS A 417 3.03 -29.34 -8.80
C LYS A 417 3.94 -30.57 -8.75
N GLU A 418 5.21 -30.46 -9.19
CA GLU A 418 6.18 -31.57 -9.11
C GLU A 418 6.56 -31.87 -7.65
N LEU A 419 6.75 -30.86 -6.81
CA LEU A 419 7.04 -31.05 -5.39
C LEU A 419 5.87 -31.69 -4.64
N LYS A 420 4.62 -31.34 -4.96
CA LYS A 420 3.41 -31.96 -4.37
C LYS A 420 3.36 -33.49 -4.59
N LYS A 421 3.91 -34.00 -5.71
CA LYS A 421 3.98 -35.42 -5.99
C LYS A 421 4.89 -36.20 -5.02
N THR A 422 5.73 -35.52 -4.25
CA THR A 422 6.56 -36.14 -3.21
C THR A 422 5.77 -36.58 -1.98
N GLY A 423 4.54 -36.07 -1.79
CA GLY A 423 3.69 -36.35 -0.65
C GLY A 423 4.16 -35.69 0.66
N LYS A 424 5.18 -34.81 0.60
CA LYS A 424 5.67 -34.06 1.76
C LYS A 424 4.82 -32.80 2.01
N PRO A 425 4.65 -32.36 3.27
CA PRO A 425 4.03 -31.07 3.57
C PRO A 425 4.81 -29.92 2.94
N ILE A 426 4.09 -28.92 2.39
CA ILE A 426 4.69 -27.79 1.68
C ILE A 426 4.19 -26.47 2.28
N GLY A 427 5.12 -25.66 2.80
CA GLY A 427 4.90 -24.26 3.12
C GLY A 427 5.42 -23.37 2.01
N LEU A 428 4.63 -22.35 1.64
CA LEU A 428 4.96 -21.38 0.59
C LEU A 428 5.19 -20.00 1.21
N VAL A 429 6.33 -19.39 0.91
CA VAL A 429 6.64 -17.98 1.23
C VAL A 429 6.58 -17.21 -0.07
N LEU A 430 5.68 -16.23 -0.14
CA LEU A 430 5.46 -15.38 -1.31
C LEU A 430 6.19 -14.06 -1.14
N MET A 431 6.88 -13.62 -2.20
CA MET A 431 7.53 -12.30 -2.28
C MET A 431 7.13 -11.64 -3.60
N ASN A 432 6.18 -10.73 -3.54
CA ASN A 432 5.55 -10.10 -4.71
C ASN A 432 5.03 -8.70 -4.37
N GLY A 433 4.54 -7.98 -5.38
CA GLY A 433 4.12 -6.59 -5.21
C GLY A 433 2.61 -6.35 -5.39
N ARG A 434 1.80 -7.39 -5.54
CA ARG A 434 0.35 -7.31 -5.76
C ARG A 434 -0.38 -8.52 -5.19
N PRO A 435 -1.67 -8.46 -4.87
CA PRO A 435 -2.47 -9.66 -4.65
C PRO A 435 -2.42 -10.57 -5.88
N LEU A 436 -2.05 -11.84 -5.66
CA LEU A 436 -2.00 -12.85 -6.72
C LEU A 436 -3.27 -13.70 -6.73
N GLU A 437 -3.56 -14.34 -7.86
CA GLU A 437 -4.54 -15.41 -7.95
C GLU A 437 -3.88 -16.71 -7.47
N LEU A 438 -4.29 -17.18 -6.29
CA LEU A 438 -3.66 -18.27 -5.56
C LEU A 438 -4.59 -19.47 -5.33
N THR A 439 -5.66 -19.60 -6.10
CA THR A 439 -6.69 -20.63 -5.86
C THR A 439 -6.09 -22.04 -5.86
N TRP A 440 -5.18 -22.34 -6.80
CA TRP A 440 -4.52 -23.64 -6.84
C TRP A 440 -3.54 -23.82 -5.67
N GLU A 441 -2.81 -22.78 -5.29
CA GLU A 441 -1.86 -22.79 -4.17
C GLU A 441 -2.60 -22.98 -2.84
N ASP A 442 -3.72 -22.31 -2.65
CA ASP A 442 -4.56 -22.46 -1.45
C ASP A 442 -5.06 -23.90 -1.28
N GLU A 443 -5.50 -24.54 -2.36
CA GLU A 443 -5.97 -25.93 -2.34
C GLU A 443 -4.85 -26.96 -2.09
N ASN A 444 -3.60 -26.64 -2.43
CA ASN A 444 -2.53 -27.64 -2.52
C ASN A 444 -1.36 -27.46 -1.55
N MET A 445 -1.16 -26.26 -0.98
CA MET A 445 -0.11 -25.99 0.00
C MET A 445 -0.65 -26.15 1.42
N ASP A 446 0.20 -26.61 2.35
CA ASP A 446 -0.18 -26.77 3.75
C ASP A 446 -0.10 -25.44 4.52
N ALA A 447 0.77 -24.53 4.08
CA ALA A 447 0.86 -23.20 4.65
C ALA A 447 1.28 -22.16 3.60
N ILE A 448 0.82 -20.91 3.75
CA ILE A 448 1.14 -19.78 2.86
C ILE A 448 1.42 -18.55 3.71
N LEU A 449 2.63 -18.00 3.57
CA LEU A 449 3.05 -16.71 4.11
C LEU A 449 3.19 -15.70 2.98
N GLU A 450 2.45 -14.60 3.02
CA GLU A 450 2.63 -13.46 2.15
C GLU A 450 3.61 -12.47 2.81
N ALA A 451 4.81 -12.38 2.28
CA ALA A 451 5.87 -11.52 2.77
C ALA A 451 6.08 -10.26 1.92
N TRP A 452 5.38 -10.15 0.79
CA TRP A 452 5.49 -9.04 -0.15
C TRP A 452 6.94 -8.81 -0.62
N TYR A 453 7.30 -7.59 -1.04
CA TYR A 453 8.70 -7.19 -1.13
C TYR A 453 9.14 -6.59 0.21
N PRO A 454 9.91 -7.31 1.02
CA PRO A 454 10.11 -7.00 2.45
C PRO A 454 11.26 -6.02 2.73
N GLY A 455 11.96 -5.53 1.71
CA GLY A 455 13.05 -4.57 1.85
C GLY A 455 14.37 -5.17 2.37
N THR A 456 15.27 -4.28 2.79
CA THR A 456 16.68 -4.58 3.13
C THR A 456 16.82 -5.71 4.17
N MET A 457 15.97 -5.74 5.19
CA MET A 457 16.06 -6.68 6.32
C MET A 457 15.09 -7.86 6.20
N GLY A 458 14.46 -8.04 5.03
CA GLY A 458 13.40 -9.00 4.80
C GLY A 458 13.74 -10.43 5.17
N GLY A 459 14.93 -10.93 4.80
CA GLY A 459 15.34 -12.29 5.12
C GLY A 459 15.38 -12.59 6.61
N HIS A 460 15.85 -11.64 7.44
CA HIS A 460 15.81 -11.79 8.89
C HIS A 460 14.39 -11.74 9.45
N ALA A 461 13.57 -10.81 8.95
CA ALA A 461 12.18 -10.66 9.39
C ALA A 461 11.34 -11.91 9.10
N ILE A 462 11.44 -12.46 7.89
CA ILE A 462 10.73 -13.68 7.51
C ILE A 462 11.24 -14.88 8.33
N ALA A 463 12.55 -14.96 8.60
CA ALA A 463 13.12 -16.01 9.45
C ALA A 463 12.61 -15.93 10.91
N ASP A 464 12.39 -14.71 11.45
CA ASP A 464 11.79 -14.53 12.79
C ASP A 464 10.35 -15.08 12.84
N VAL A 465 9.56 -14.82 11.78
CA VAL A 465 8.20 -15.34 11.67
C VAL A 465 8.22 -16.86 11.54
N ILE A 466 9.01 -17.43 10.62
CA ILE A 466 9.11 -18.88 10.39
C ILE A 466 9.54 -19.61 11.67
N ALA A 467 10.45 -19.04 12.46
CA ALA A 467 10.94 -19.62 13.71
C ALA A 467 9.96 -19.49 14.89
N GLY A 468 8.95 -18.63 14.78
CA GLY A 468 8.01 -18.33 15.86
C GLY A 468 8.51 -17.32 16.89
N ASP A 469 9.62 -16.62 16.62
CA ASP A 469 10.09 -15.51 17.48
C ASP A 469 9.16 -14.30 17.35
N TYR A 470 8.48 -14.17 16.22
CA TYR A 470 7.40 -13.22 16.02
C TYR A 470 6.16 -13.97 15.50
N ASN A 471 5.07 -13.84 16.24
CA ASN A 471 3.78 -14.39 15.83
C ASN A 471 3.15 -13.45 14.79
N PRO A 472 2.87 -13.91 13.54
CA PRO A 472 2.34 -13.05 12.50
C PRO A 472 1.01 -12.42 12.92
N ALA A 473 0.88 -11.11 12.68
CA ALA A 473 -0.28 -10.31 13.02
C ALA A 473 -0.73 -9.39 11.87
N GLY A 474 -0.07 -9.49 10.72
CA GLY A 474 -0.42 -8.74 9.53
C GLY A 474 -1.82 -9.12 9.03
N LYS A 475 -2.57 -8.11 8.54
CA LYS A 475 -3.89 -8.28 7.91
C LYS A 475 -3.88 -7.66 6.52
N LEU A 476 -4.45 -8.33 5.54
CA LEU A 476 -4.51 -7.87 4.17
C LEU A 476 -5.21 -6.51 4.06
N THR A 477 -4.64 -5.61 3.30
CA THR A 477 -5.22 -4.30 2.97
C THR A 477 -5.77 -4.23 1.55
N MET A 478 -5.69 -5.36 0.84
CA MET A 478 -6.27 -5.54 -0.48
C MET A 478 -6.74 -6.99 -0.63
N SER A 479 -7.93 -7.18 -1.18
CA SER A 479 -8.55 -8.49 -1.39
C SER A 479 -7.81 -9.31 -2.45
N PHE A 480 -7.60 -10.60 -2.21
CA PHE A 480 -7.01 -11.56 -3.16
C PHE A 480 -8.13 -12.22 -3.98
N PRO A 481 -8.09 -12.15 -5.31
CA PRO A 481 -9.13 -12.74 -6.14
C PRO A 481 -8.99 -14.27 -6.24
N ARG A 482 -10.12 -14.95 -6.47
CA ARG A 482 -10.14 -16.37 -6.89
C ARG A 482 -9.82 -16.52 -8.37
N SER A 483 -10.12 -15.51 -9.13
CA SER A 483 -9.89 -15.44 -10.57
C SER A 483 -9.67 -13.99 -10.96
N VAL A 484 -8.82 -13.75 -11.94
CA VAL A 484 -8.59 -12.44 -12.52
C VAL A 484 -9.88 -11.79 -13.07
N GLY A 485 -10.86 -12.62 -13.46
CA GLY A 485 -12.17 -12.17 -13.93
C GLY A 485 -13.03 -11.47 -12.88
N GLN A 486 -12.68 -11.57 -11.58
CA GLN A 486 -13.38 -10.83 -10.51
C GLN A 486 -12.95 -9.37 -10.39
N LEU A 487 -11.80 -8.97 -10.99
CA LEU A 487 -11.25 -7.64 -10.82
C LEU A 487 -11.99 -6.57 -11.64
N PRO A 488 -12.24 -5.37 -11.07
CA PRO A 488 -11.85 -4.90 -9.73
C PRO A 488 -12.63 -5.56 -8.60
N LEU A 489 -11.93 -5.88 -7.48
CA LEU A 489 -12.48 -6.59 -6.34
C LEU A 489 -12.15 -5.84 -5.04
N TYR A 490 -13.16 -5.63 -4.17
CA TYR A 490 -13.00 -4.90 -2.91
C TYR A 490 -14.13 -5.24 -1.93
N TYR A 491 -13.84 -5.16 -0.63
CA TYR A 491 -14.74 -5.60 0.43
C TYR A 491 -15.99 -4.70 0.61
N ASN A 492 -15.86 -3.39 0.37
CA ASN A 492 -16.91 -2.39 0.57
C ASN A 492 -17.75 -2.13 -0.69
N HIS A 493 -18.03 -3.19 -1.45
CA HIS A 493 -18.90 -3.09 -2.62
C HIS A 493 -20.33 -2.71 -2.23
N LYS A 494 -21.05 -2.13 -3.16
CA LYS A 494 -22.46 -1.76 -2.97
C LYS A 494 -23.37 -2.97 -3.17
N ASN A 495 -24.55 -2.97 -2.50
CA ASN A 495 -25.60 -3.88 -2.84
C ASN A 495 -26.14 -3.58 -4.25
N THR A 496 -26.48 -4.63 -4.97
CA THR A 496 -27.26 -4.54 -6.22
C THR A 496 -28.76 -4.66 -5.91
N GLY A 497 -29.61 -4.40 -6.90
CA GLY A 497 -31.05 -4.66 -6.77
C GLY A 497 -31.39 -6.15 -6.68
N ARG A 498 -30.43 -7.05 -6.98
CA ARG A 498 -30.59 -8.51 -6.92
C ARG A 498 -29.38 -9.16 -6.25
N PRO A 499 -29.14 -8.89 -4.97
CA PRO A 499 -27.99 -9.45 -4.26
C PRO A 499 -28.11 -10.98 -4.17
N LEU A 500 -26.96 -11.66 -4.22
CA LEU A 500 -26.90 -13.10 -3.99
C LEU A 500 -27.03 -13.37 -2.49
N PRO A 501 -28.01 -14.18 -2.04
CA PRO A 501 -28.13 -14.55 -0.64
C PRO A 501 -26.93 -15.38 -0.17
N PRO A 502 -26.38 -15.14 1.03
CA PRO A 502 -25.24 -15.89 1.54
C PRO A 502 -25.51 -17.39 1.69
N ASP A 503 -26.74 -17.76 2.00
CA ASP A 503 -27.23 -19.13 2.22
C ASP A 503 -27.62 -19.87 0.92
N ASN A 504 -27.72 -19.16 -0.20
CA ASN A 504 -28.04 -19.75 -1.50
C ASN A 504 -27.15 -19.19 -2.63
N PRO A 505 -25.89 -19.65 -2.75
CA PRO A 505 -24.92 -19.13 -3.69
C PRO A 505 -25.18 -19.51 -5.16
N LYS A 506 -26.25 -20.27 -5.45
CA LYS A 506 -26.61 -20.71 -6.82
C LYS A 506 -28.00 -20.27 -7.23
N MET A 507 -28.53 -19.22 -6.64
CA MET A 507 -29.86 -18.70 -6.96
C MET A 507 -29.86 -17.96 -8.30
N ASP A 508 -30.76 -18.36 -9.22
CA ASP A 508 -30.92 -17.75 -10.54
C ASP A 508 -31.34 -16.27 -10.45
N TYR A 509 -31.03 -15.51 -11.49
CA TYR A 509 -31.36 -14.09 -11.63
C TYR A 509 -30.81 -13.18 -10.53
N LYS A 510 -29.70 -13.58 -9.90
CA LYS A 510 -28.95 -12.79 -8.93
C LYS A 510 -27.64 -12.28 -9.51
N SER A 511 -27.06 -11.25 -8.89
CA SER A 511 -25.75 -10.72 -9.27
C SER A 511 -24.66 -11.70 -8.85
N SER A 512 -24.28 -12.61 -9.76
CA SER A 512 -23.29 -13.67 -9.50
C SER A 512 -22.59 -14.09 -10.80
N TYR A 513 -21.40 -14.65 -10.64
CA TYR A 513 -20.75 -15.42 -11.70
C TYR A 513 -21.32 -16.84 -11.75
N ILE A 514 -21.28 -17.48 -12.92
CA ILE A 514 -21.75 -18.88 -13.08
C ILE A 514 -20.66 -19.91 -12.70
N ASP A 515 -19.41 -19.51 -12.74
CA ASP A 515 -18.22 -20.35 -12.65
C ASP A 515 -17.29 -20.00 -11.49
N CYS A 516 -17.56 -18.92 -10.78
CA CYS A 516 -16.74 -18.46 -9.65
C CYS A 516 -17.62 -17.88 -8.53
N PRO A 517 -17.31 -18.13 -7.26
CA PRO A 517 -17.97 -17.43 -6.15
C PRO A 517 -17.75 -15.91 -6.23
N ASN A 518 -18.70 -15.12 -5.78
CA ASN A 518 -18.54 -13.65 -5.68
C ASN A 518 -17.49 -13.23 -4.63
N SER A 519 -17.26 -14.08 -3.61
CA SER A 519 -16.32 -13.78 -2.54
C SER A 519 -14.87 -13.84 -3.02
N PRO A 520 -13.97 -13.01 -2.48
CA PRO A 520 -12.53 -13.17 -2.71
C PRO A 520 -12.01 -14.52 -2.19
N LEU A 521 -10.80 -14.88 -2.57
CA LEU A 521 -10.07 -15.99 -1.97
C LEU A 521 -9.68 -15.62 -0.52
N TYR A 522 -9.01 -14.49 -0.36
CA TYR A 522 -8.71 -13.89 0.94
C TYR A 522 -9.24 -12.46 0.95
N PRO A 523 -10.14 -12.11 1.89
CA PRO A 523 -10.72 -10.76 1.93
C PRO A 523 -9.79 -9.73 2.57
N PHE A 524 -10.07 -8.45 2.35
CA PHE A 524 -9.53 -7.34 3.13
C PHE A 524 -9.69 -7.61 4.64
N GLY A 525 -8.67 -7.29 5.42
CA GLY A 525 -8.64 -7.52 6.86
C GLY A 525 -8.28 -8.94 7.29
N TYR A 526 -8.09 -9.87 6.35
CA TYR A 526 -7.74 -11.26 6.63
C TYR A 526 -6.26 -11.44 6.97
N GLY A 527 -5.98 -12.33 7.90
CA GLY A 527 -4.66 -12.80 8.29
C GLY A 527 -4.74 -13.69 9.52
N LEU A 528 -4.07 -14.82 9.51
CA LEU A 528 -4.00 -15.78 10.60
C LEU A 528 -2.88 -15.44 11.59
N SER A 529 -2.87 -16.13 12.72
CA SER A 529 -1.88 -16.05 13.79
C SER A 529 -1.51 -17.46 14.25
N TYR A 530 -0.37 -17.63 14.93
CA TYR A 530 0.00 -18.89 15.62
C TYR A 530 -0.81 -19.12 16.91
N THR A 531 -1.69 -18.19 17.25
CA THR A 531 -2.65 -18.31 18.35
C THR A 531 -4.06 -18.03 17.85
N SER A 532 -5.06 -18.21 18.70
CA SER A 532 -6.45 -17.93 18.37
C SER A 532 -7.01 -16.86 19.27
N PHE A 533 -7.76 -15.93 18.68
CA PHE A 533 -8.45 -14.88 19.42
C PHE A 533 -9.96 -15.08 19.33
N GLU A 534 -10.66 -14.68 20.36
CA GLU A 534 -12.12 -14.61 20.40
C GLU A 534 -12.52 -13.15 20.63
N VAL A 535 -13.48 -12.68 19.86
CA VAL A 535 -14.04 -11.33 19.99
C VAL A 535 -15.52 -11.48 20.24
N ASP A 536 -16.00 -11.01 21.39
CA ASP A 536 -17.39 -11.17 21.82
C ASP A 536 -17.89 -9.95 22.62
N ASN A 537 -19.10 -10.07 23.23
CA ASN A 537 -19.69 -9.06 24.11
C ASN A 537 -19.77 -7.65 23.53
N LEU A 538 -20.05 -7.56 22.22
CA LEU A 538 -20.24 -6.28 21.56
C LEU A 538 -21.42 -5.52 22.17
N LYS A 539 -21.18 -4.31 22.69
CA LYS A 539 -22.16 -3.46 23.37
C LYS A 539 -22.08 -2.03 22.89
N LEU A 540 -23.22 -1.39 22.84
CA LEU A 540 -23.36 0.05 22.66
C LEU A 540 -23.74 0.71 24.00
N ASP A 541 -23.27 1.92 24.22
CA ASP A 541 -23.67 2.74 25.38
C ASP A 541 -25.09 3.32 25.21
N LYS A 542 -25.57 3.43 23.97
CA LYS A 542 -26.90 3.91 23.61
C LYS A 542 -27.37 3.29 22.28
N GLU A 543 -28.67 3.27 22.04
CA GLU A 543 -29.27 2.74 20.80
C GLU A 543 -29.43 3.80 19.71
N GLU A 544 -29.37 5.08 20.06
CA GLU A 544 -29.52 6.21 19.15
C GLU A 544 -28.35 7.17 19.28
N LEU A 545 -27.76 7.57 18.15
CA LEU A 545 -26.78 8.64 18.04
C LEU A 545 -27.46 9.89 17.51
N LYS A 546 -27.55 10.95 18.32
CA LYS A 546 -28.09 12.25 17.93
C LYS A 546 -26.98 13.17 17.44
N LYS A 547 -27.37 14.17 16.65
CA LYS A 547 -26.46 15.19 16.12
C LYS A 547 -25.62 15.81 17.23
N GLY A 548 -24.30 15.83 17.02
CA GLY A 548 -23.32 16.37 17.96
C GLY A 548 -22.99 15.48 19.16
N GLU A 549 -23.56 14.27 19.23
CA GLU A 549 -23.20 13.26 20.23
C GLU A 549 -22.14 12.28 19.71
N THR A 550 -21.64 11.44 20.59
CA THR A 550 -20.79 10.29 20.29
C THR A 550 -21.47 9.00 20.71
N LEU A 551 -21.18 7.89 20.01
CA LEU A 551 -21.61 6.55 20.33
C LEU A 551 -20.40 5.72 20.72
N THR A 552 -20.45 5.08 21.88
CA THR A 552 -19.38 4.21 22.36
C THR A 552 -19.69 2.75 22.08
N VAL A 553 -18.80 2.11 21.34
CA VAL A 553 -18.86 0.67 21.03
C VAL A 553 -17.80 -0.04 21.87
N THR A 554 -18.21 -0.99 22.70
CA THR A 554 -17.27 -1.78 23.52
C THR A 554 -17.32 -3.23 23.09
N VAL A 555 -16.16 -3.88 23.05
CA VAL A 555 -16.01 -5.29 22.68
C VAL A 555 -14.92 -5.94 23.53
N ASP A 556 -15.12 -7.20 23.88
CA ASP A 556 -14.12 -8.00 24.59
C ASP A 556 -13.29 -8.81 23.60
N VAL A 557 -11.99 -8.86 23.83
CA VAL A 557 -11.03 -9.63 23.02
C VAL A 557 -10.23 -10.55 23.94
N ALA A 558 -10.19 -11.82 23.66
CA ALA A 558 -9.47 -12.83 24.41
C ALA A 558 -8.50 -13.62 23.52
N ASN A 559 -7.29 -13.83 23.97
CA ASN A 559 -6.40 -14.82 23.38
C ASN A 559 -6.71 -16.19 23.97
N ILE A 560 -7.38 -17.04 23.21
CA ILE A 560 -7.80 -18.38 23.64
C ILE A 560 -6.81 -19.49 23.25
N GLY A 561 -5.69 -19.11 22.62
CA GLY A 561 -4.65 -20.05 22.22
C GLY A 561 -3.52 -20.19 23.23
N LYS A 562 -2.41 -20.80 22.80
CA LYS A 562 -1.32 -21.23 23.68
C LYS A 562 -0.13 -20.27 23.72
N VAL A 563 -0.02 -19.35 22.78
CA VAL A 563 1.09 -18.39 22.67
C VAL A 563 0.57 -16.97 22.65
N GLY A 564 1.40 -16.01 23.08
CA GLY A 564 1.06 -14.59 22.97
C GLY A 564 1.07 -14.13 21.52
N GLY A 565 0.27 -13.11 21.22
CA GLY A 565 0.22 -12.55 19.87
C GLY A 565 -0.49 -11.20 19.83
N GLU A 566 -0.31 -10.50 18.71
CA GLU A 566 -1.05 -9.29 18.40
C GLU A 566 -2.30 -9.64 17.57
N GLU A 567 -3.39 -8.91 17.80
CA GLU A 567 -4.61 -8.97 16.97
C GLU A 567 -5.01 -7.56 16.55
N VAL A 568 -5.62 -7.46 15.36
CA VAL A 568 -6.22 -6.23 14.83
C VAL A 568 -7.72 -6.37 14.85
N VAL A 569 -8.36 -5.77 15.84
CA VAL A 569 -9.82 -5.73 15.96
C VAL A 569 -10.36 -4.60 15.10
N GLN A 570 -11.25 -4.92 14.17
CA GLN A 570 -11.75 -4.03 13.12
C GLN A 570 -13.24 -3.75 13.35
N LEU A 571 -13.62 -2.47 13.39
CA LEU A 571 -15.01 -2.04 13.51
C LEU A 571 -15.54 -1.61 12.14
N TYR A 572 -16.63 -2.24 11.72
CA TYR A 572 -17.34 -1.91 10.49
C TYR A 572 -18.74 -1.45 10.80
N ILE A 573 -19.24 -0.52 10.00
CA ILE A 573 -20.65 -0.12 10.00
C ILE A 573 -21.29 -0.41 8.64
N ARG A 574 -22.59 -0.51 8.63
CA ARG A 574 -23.42 -0.58 7.44
C ARG A 574 -24.64 0.32 7.62
N ASP A 575 -24.75 1.32 6.79
CA ASP A 575 -25.98 2.07 6.64
C ASP A 575 -27.01 1.22 5.88
N LEU A 576 -28.15 0.94 6.51
CA LEU A 576 -29.14 0.01 5.97
C LEU A 576 -30.02 0.67 4.91
N VAL A 577 -30.31 1.97 5.04
CA VAL A 577 -31.18 2.73 4.15
C VAL A 577 -30.70 4.16 4.04
N GLY A 578 -30.14 4.52 2.90
CA GLY A 578 -29.73 5.90 2.59
C GLY A 578 -30.37 6.41 1.30
N SER A 579 -30.31 7.72 1.06
CA SER A 579 -30.77 8.35 -0.17
C SER A 579 -30.01 7.91 -1.43
N VAL A 580 -28.85 7.27 -1.24
CA VAL A 580 -28.03 6.63 -2.27
C VAL A 580 -27.62 5.22 -1.80
N THR A 581 -27.31 4.33 -2.75
CA THR A 581 -26.87 2.96 -2.40
C THR A 581 -25.56 3.02 -1.62
N ARG A 582 -25.60 2.47 -0.39
CA ARG A 582 -24.45 2.42 0.50
C ARG A 582 -23.66 1.10 0.38
N PRO A 583 -22.38 1.08 0.74
CA PRO A 583 -21.59 -0.15 0.82
C PRO A 583 -22.20 -1.19 1.77
N VAL A 584 -21.93 -2.47 1.51
CA VAL A 584 -22.34 -3.58 2.38
C VAL A 584 -21.71 -3.51 3.78
N LYS A 585 -20.57 -2.86 3.89
CA LYS A 585 -19.87 -2.51 5.14
C LYS A 585 -18.74 -1.51 4.84
N GLU A 586 -18.40 -0.69 5.82
CA GLU A 586 -17.33 0.30 5.76
C GLU A 586 -16.50 0.25 7.05
N LEU A 587 -15.18 0.19 6.94
CA LEU A 587 -14.29 0.29 8.09
C LEU A 587 -14.38 1.70 8.69
N LYS A 588 -14.59 1.79 10.00
CA LYS A 588 -14.66 3.07 10.75
C LYS A 588 -13.76 3.09 11.98
N GLY A 589 -13.07 1.99 12.26
CA GLY A 589 -12.10 1.94 13.35
C GLY A 589 -11.36 0.62 13.38
N PHE A 590 -10.17 0.66 13.95
CA PHE A 590 -9.44 -0.55 14.32
C PHE A 590 -8.54 -0.27 15.52
N GLN A 591 -8.23 -1.32 16.27
CA GLN A 591 -7.23 -1.28 17.34
C GLN A 591 -6.37 -2.53 17.28
N LYS A 592 -5.05 -2.33 17.33
CA LYS A 592 -4.07 -3.39 17.40
C LYS A 592 -3.61 -3.55 18.85
N LEU A 593 -3.65 -4.78 19.38
CA LEU A 593 -3.28 -5.03 20.75
C LEU A 593 -2.54 -6.37 20.88
N TYR A 594 -1.59 -6.42 21.82
CA TYR A 594 -0.93 -7.65 22.21
C TYR A 594 -1.64 -8.28 23.42
N LEU A 595 -1.91 -9.60 23.35
CA LEU A 595 -2.47 -10.40 24.41
C LEU A 595 -1.58 -11.63 24.69
N LYS A 596 -1.27 -11.86 25.96
CA LYS A 596 -0.66 -13.14 26.38
C LYS A 596 -1.66 -14.28 26.22
N ALA A 597 -1.18 -15.51 26.18
CA ALA A 597 -2.05 -16.70 26.21
C ALA A 597 -3.01 -16.64 27.41
N GLY A 598 -4.32 -16.77 27.18
CA GLY A 598 -5.38 -16.67 28.19
C GLY A 598 -5.73 -15.25 28.62
N GLU A 599 -5.05 -14.21 28.11
CA GLU A 599 -5.38 -12.82 28.48
C GLU A 599 -6.63 -12.33 27.74
N LYS A 600 -7.46 -11.55 28.46
CA LYS A 600 -8.67 -10.88 27.92
C LYS A 600 -8.59 -9.39 28.21
N LYS A 601 -9.01 -8.56 27.24
CA LYS A 601 -9.14 -7.10 27.36
C LYS A 601 -10.43 -6.63 26.72
N SER A 602 -10.98 -5.53 27.24
CA SER A 602 -12.07 -4.81 26.61
C SER A 602 -11.51 -3.65 25.80
N LEU A 603 -11.99 -3.47 24.57
CA LEU A 603 -11.68 -2.38 23.68
C LEU A 603 -12.88 -1.46 23.54
N THR A 604 -12.62 -0.19 23.31
CA THR A 604 -13.64 0.83 23.14
C THR A 604 -13.37 1.61 21.86
N PHE A 605 -14.39 1.71 21.02
CA PHE A 605 -14.40 2.58 19.83
C PHE A 605 -15.42 3.69 20.07
N VAL A 606 -15.11 4.87 19.55
CA VAL A 606 -16.02 6.02 19.60
C VAL A 606 -16.39 6.35 18.17
N LEU A 607 -17.69 6.35 17.87
CA LEU A 607 -18.24 6.80 16.60
C LEU A 607 -18.86 8.18 16.76
N THR A 608 -18.62 9.03 15.78
CA THR A 608 -19.15 10.38 15.69
C THR A 608 -20.10 10.51 14.51
N GLU A 609 -20.76 11.64 14.38
CA GLU A 609 -21.57 11.98 13.21
C GLU A 609 -20.72 11.93 11.92
N GLU A 610 -19.45 12.32 11.96
CA GLU A 610 -18.54 12.32 10.82
C GLU A 610 -18.27 10.90 10.29
N ASP A 611 -18.25 9.89 11.16
CA ASP A 611 -18.06 8.50 10.76
C ASP A 611 -19.27 7.95 9.98
N LEU A 612 -20.44 8.56 10.15
CA LEU A 612 -21.67 8.20 9.44
C LEU A 612 -21.88 9.02 8.16
N ALA A 613 -21.06 10.04 7.93
CA ALA A 613 -21.22 10.92 6.78
C ALA A 613 -20.89 10.21 5.45
N PHE A 614 -21.65 10.56 4.42
CA PHE A 614 -21.45 10.09 3.06
C PHE A 614 -21.87 11.16 2.03
N CYS A 615 -21.42 11.00 0.79
CA CYS A 615 -21.79 11.90 -0.30
C CYS A 615 -23.22 11.63 -0.77
N GLY A 616 -24.14 12.53 -0.49
CA GLY A 616 -25.56 12.46 -0.84
C GLY A 616 -25.84 12.66 -2.34
N ALA A 617 -27.12 12.68 -2.71
CA ALA A 617 -27.55 12.85 -4.10
C ALA A 617 -27.13 14.20 -4.71
N ASP A 618 -27.00 15.24 -3.87
CA ASP A 618 -26.57 16.60 -4.23
C ASP A 618 -25.05 16.82 -4.23
N MET A 619 -24.26 15.74 -4.12
CA MET A 619 -22.79 15.75 -4.04
C MET A 619 -22.23 16.46 -2.79
N LYS A 620 -23.02 16.60 -1.73
CA LYS A 620 -22.56 17.13 -0.43
C LYS A 620 -22.40 15.99 0.58
N MET A 621 -21.42 16.16 1.47
CA MET A 621 -21.27 15.28 2.62
C MET A 621 -22.40 15.53 3.59
N GLN A 622 -23.12 14.49 3.97
CA GLN A 622 -24.28 14.55 4.86
C GLN A 622 -24.43 13.29 5.69
N VAL A 623 -25.17 13.42 6.79
CA VAL A 623 -25.66 12.32 7.62
C VAL A 623 -27.17 12.29 7.53
N GLU A 624 -27.75 11.13 7.31
CA GLU A 624 -29.20 10.94 7.21
C GLU A 624 -29.71 10.18 8.45
N PRO A 625 -30.92 10.50 8.93
CA PRO A 625 -31.59 9.67 9.93
C PRO A 625 -31.89 8.29 9.36
N GLY A 626 -31.44 7.25 10.03
CA GLY A 626 -31.62 5.88 9.55
C GLY A 626 -31.10 4.82 10.51
N ALA A 627 -31.37 3.57 10.19
CA ALA A 627 -30.83 2.44 10.93
C ALA A 627 -29.45 2.06 10.40
N VAL A 628 -28.48 1.98 11.31
CA VAL A 628 -27.11 1.56 11.03
C VAL A 628 -26.85 0.23 11.73
N SER A 629 -26.38 -0.75 10.98
CA SER A 629 -25.86 -2.00 11.53
C SER A 629 -24.36 -1.88 11.72
N TYR A 630 -23.85 -2.48 12.76
CA TYR A 630 -22.42 -2.54 13.06
C TYR A 630 -21.99 -3.99 13.21
N THR A 631 -20.73 -4.27 12.89
CA THR A 631 -20.13 -5.59 13.05
C THR A 631 -18.64 -5.46 13.33
N HIS A 632 -18.11 -6.41 14.11
CA HIS A 632 -16.68 -6.64 14.16
C HIS A 632 -16.36 -7.83 13.25
N LEU A 633 -15.25 -7.77 12.55
CA LEU A 633 -14.75 -8.93 11.81
C LEU A 633 -13.60 -9.55 12.57
N ARG A 634 -13.72 -10.85 12.71
CA ARG A 634 -12.61 -11.75 12.98
C ARG A 634 -12.03 -12.16 11.62
N ALA A 635 -10.73 -12.10 11.45
CA ALA A 635 -10.05 -12.72 10.33
C ALA A 635 -10.10 -14.24 10.43
#